data_543f4cddfc4fb40483f2d77e84cce245
#
_entry.id   543f4cddfc4fb40483f2d77e84cce245
#
_cell.length_a   1.000
_cell.length_b   1.000
_cell.length_c   1.000
_cell.angle_alpha   90.00
_cell.angle_beta   90.00
_cell.angle_gamma   90.00
#
_symmetry.space_group_name_H-M   'P 1'
#
loop_
_entity.id
_entity.type
_entity.pdbx_description
1 polymer ?
#
loop_
_entity_poly.entity_id
_entity_poly.type
_entity_poly.pdbx_seq_one_letter_code
_entity_poly.pdbx_strand_id
1 'polypeptide(L)'
;MNVVKDKDLIWDTDKYDVILVGTSIYNLLTQGFQSKMRLKYPEILDANNSTPYADKRKYGKRVTVDGNPIISLMYICGYPHSKRDYLNYEALEHCLSTANAEFKGKNVATTLLGTSLFDGNGDREKCMEIIESTTKDLNLTVYDFPQYNRRKEIAMVCSKWNEYAQRGEWRKWKELKKNKDKIIAKLYLKH
;
A
#
# COMPACT_ATOMS: atom_id res chain seq x y z
N MET A 1 7.52 -1.10 -18.82
CA MET A 1 7.30 -1.33 -17.38
C MET A 1 8.13 -2.51 -16.90
N ASN A 2 8.72 -2.43 -15.70
CA ASN A 2 9.45 -3.51 -15.04
C ASN A 2 8.65 -4.02 -13.81
N VAL A 3 8.70 -5.33 -13.51
CA VAL A 3 8.02 -5.92 -12.34
C VAL A 3 9.05 -6.60 -11.45
N VAL A 4 9.15 -6.12 -10.21
CA VAL A 4 10.02 -6.70 -9.16
C VAL A 4 9.16 -7.53 -8.23
N LYS A 5 9.43 -8.84 -8.14
CA LYS A 5 8.71 -9.76 -7.27
C LYS A 5 9.44 -9.96 -5.94
N ASP A 6 8.64 -10.27 -4.90
CA ASP A 6 9.15 -10.71 -3.59
C ASP A 6 10.05 -9.71 -2.85
N LYS A 7 10.05 -8.44 -3.25
CA LYS A 7 10.83 -7.37 -2.64
C LYS A 7 9.94 -6.21 -2.19
N ASP A 8 10.25 -5.65 -1.04
CA ASP A 8 9.54 -4.51 -0.49
C ASP A 8 10.13 -3.20 -1.01
N LEU A 9 9.33 -2.40 -1.70
CA LEU A 9 9.73 -1.12 -2.27
C LEU A 9 10.33 -0.16 -1.24
N ILE A 10 9.95 -0.26 0.04
CA ILE A 10 10.44 0.67 1.08
C ILE A 10 11.97 0.73 1.20
N TRP A 11 12.65 -0.37 0.85
CA TRP A 11 14.10 -0.48 0.90
C TRP A 11 14.82 0.10 -0.33
N ASP A 12 14.06 0.37 -1.39
CA ASP A 12 14.59 0.82 -2.67
C ASP A 12 14.05 2.21 -3.09
N THR A 13 13.29 2.89 -2.23
CA THR A 13 12.65 4.17 -2.58
C THR A 13 13.64 5.24 -3.05
N ASP A 14 14.85 5.24 -2.52
CA ASP A 14 15.95 6.16 -2.85
C ASP A 14 16.58 5.92 -4.23
N LYS A 15 16.20 4.86 -4.94
CA LYS A 15 16.64 4.57 -6.32
C LYS A 15 15.76 5.21 -7.39
N TYR A 16 14.68 5.85 -6.99
CA TYR A 16 13.68 6.38 -7.90
C TYR A 16 13.50 7.88 -7.74
N ASP A 17 13.13 8.53 -8.82
CA ASP A 17 12.81 9.97 -8.82
C ASP A 17 11.46 10.22 -8.16
N VAL A 18 10.52 9.29 -8.35
CA VAL A 18 9.14 9.40 -7.88
C VAL A 18 8.63 8.08 -7.31
N ILE A 19 7.91 8.16 -6.18
CA ILE A 19 7.16 7.03 -5.62
C ILE A 19 5.67 7.35 -5.67
N LEU A 20 4.89 6.49 -6.35
CA LEU A 20 3.43 6.58 -6.36
C LEU A 20 2.88 5.73 -5.21
N VAL A 21 2.02 6.33 -4.39
CA VAL A 21 1.44 5.70 -3.20
C VAL A 21 -0.09 5.79 -3.26
N GLY A 22 -0.75 4.65 -3.39
CA GLY A 22 -2.21 4.61 -3.29
C GLY A 22 -2.67 4.94 -1.86
N THR A 23 -3.69 5.76 -1.70
CA THR A 23 -4.26 6.13 -0.41
C THR A 23 -5.78 6.22 -0.44
N SER A 24 -6.36 6.39 0.75
CA SER A 24 -7.80 6.53 0.96
C SER A 24 -8.23 7.99 1.02
N ILE A 25 -9.45 8.28 0.53
CA ILE A 25 -10.09 9.60 0.72
C ILE A 25 -10.31 9.96 2.19
N TYR A 26 -10.17 9.01 3.11
CA TYR A 26 -10.25 9.20 4.57
C TYR A 26 -8.92 9.59 5.23
N ASN A 27 -7.93 10.02 4.47
CA ASN A 27 -6.60 10.45 4.95
C ASN A 27 -5.87 9.38 5.79
N LEU A 28 -6.16 8.11 5.54
CA LEU A 28 -5.57 7.00 6.28
C LEU A 28 -4.24 6.59 5.63
N LEU A 29 -3.14 6.71 6.39
CA LEU A 29 -1.81 6.20 6.05
C LEU A 29 -1.34 5.19 7.11
N THR A 30 -2.24 4.29 7.52
CA THR A 30 -2.04 3.45 8.71
C THR A 30 -1.73 2.00 8.41
N GLN A 31 -1.82 1.58 7.15
CA GLN A 31 -1.73 0.17 6.78
C GLN A 31 -0.82 -0.06 5.57
N GLY A 32 -0.33 -1.29 5.44
CA GLY A 32 0.43 -1.73 4.28
C GLY A 32 1.65 -0.87 3.98
N PHE A 33 1.91 -0.63 2.71
CA PHE A 33 3.02 0.18 2.22
C PHE A 33 2.93 1.65 2.70
N GLN A 34 1.71 2.20 2.77
CA GLN A 34 1.46 3.58 3.20
C GLN A 34 2.01 3.85 4.61
N SER A 35 1.83 2.91 5.55
CA SER A 35 2.33 3.07 6.91
C SER A 35 3.85 3.11 6.99
N LYS A 36 4.53 2.36 6.14
CA LYS A 36 6.00 2.37 6.02
C LYS A 36 6.48 3.68 5.41
N MET A 37 5.81 4.15 4.36
CA MET A 37 6.09 5.44 3.73
C MET A 37 5.96 6.59 4.73
N ARG A 38 4.89 6.62 5.53
CA ARG A 38 4.70 7.62 6.58
C ARG A 38 5.82 7.64 7.64
N LEU A 39 6.37 6.47 7.97
CA LEU A 39 7.48 6.38 8.92
C LEU A 39 8.81 6.84 8.32
N LYS A 40 9.03 6.58 7.04
CA LYS A 40 10.27 6.97 6.34
C LYS A 40 10.23 8.42 5.87
N TYR A 41 9.05 8.92 5.50
CA TYR A 41 8.79 10.26 4.95
C TYR A 41 7.62 10.91 5.70
N PRO A 42 7.84 11.41 6.92
CA PRO A 42 6.76 11.89 7.80
C PRO A 42 5.99 13.09 7.22
N GLU A 43 6.61 13.88 6.34
CA GLU A 43 6.00 15.02 5.66
C GLU A 43 4.77 14.68 4.82
N ILE A 44 4.65 13.41 4.37
CA ILE A 44 3.45 12.97 3.64
C ILE A 44 2.20 12.97 4.51
N LEU A 45 2.35 12.89 5.82
CA LEU A 45 1.21 12.91 6.75
C LEU A 45 0.55 14.28 6.76
N ASP A 46 1.34 15.33 6.83
CA ASP A 46 0.84 16.71 6.84
C ASP A 46 0.19 17.06 5.50
N ALA A 47 0.84 16.68 4.40
CA ALA A 47 0.28 16.86 3.05
C ALA A 47 -1.05 16.11 2.88
N ASN A 48 -1.16 14.89 3.39
CA ASN A 48 -2.39 14.12 3.34
C ASN A 48 -3.48 14.75 4.23
N ASN A 49 -3.14 15.20 5.43
CA ASN A 49 -4.08 15.80 6.38
C ASN A 49 -4.53 17.21 5.97
N SER A 50 -3.79 17.92 5.12
CA SER A 50 -4.20 19.20 4.55
C SER A 50 -5.37 19.07 3.57
N THR A 51 -5.69 17.86 3.14
CA THR A 51 -6.82 17.60 2.23
C THR A 51 -8.12 17.31 2.99
N PRO A 52 -9.31 17.61 2.42
CA PRO A 52 -10.57 17.33 3.07
C PRO A 52 -10.75 15.86 3.44
N TYR A 53 -11.16 15.58 4.68
CA TYR A 53 -11.44 14.23 5.16
C TYR A 53 -12.73 13.67 4.56
N ALA A 54 -12.70 12.39 4.13
CA ALA A 54 -13.86 11.64 3.61
C ALA A 54 -14.56 12.30 2.40
N ASP A 55 -13.88 13.17 1.67
CA ASP A 55 -14.45 13.88 0.53
C ASP A 55 -14.32 13.03 -0.75
N LYS A 56 -15.45 12.61 -1.31
CA LYS A 56 -15.49 11.83 -2.56
C LYS A 56 -14.91 12.58 -3.78
N ARG A 57 -14.84 13.91 -3.73
CA ARG A 57 -14.20 14.73 -4.78
C ARG A 57 -12.69 14.53 -4.86
N LYS A 58 -12.10 13.84 -3.89
CA LYS A 58 -10.67 13.45 -3.90
C LYS A 58 -10.39 12.26 -4.82
N TYR A 59 -11.38 11.43 -5.12
CA TYR A 59 -11.15 10.32 -6.04
C TYR A 59 -10.53 10.79 -7.35
N GLY A 60 -9.45 10.15 -7.76
CA GLY A 60 -8.69 10.50 -8.94
C GLY A 60 -7.72 11.69 -8.76
N LYS A 61 -7.73 12.37 -7.62
CA LYS A 61 -6.77 13.44 -7.33
C LYS A 61 -5.50 12.91 -6.68
N ARG A 62 -4.44 13.70 -6.80
CA ARG A 62 -3.14 13.43 -6.18
C ARG A 62 -2.68 14.60 -5.34
N VAL A 63 -1.89 14.31 -4.32
CA VAL A 63 -1.09 15.30 -3.59
C VAL A 63 0.36 14.88 -3.72
N THR A 64 1.19 15.79 -4.19
CA THR A 64 2.62 15.56 -4.40
C THR A 64 3.40 16.27 -3.30
N VAL A 65 4.34 15.55 -2.72
CA VAL A 65 5.30 16.07 -1.73
C VAL A 65 6.66 16.09 -2.40
N ASP A 66 7.23 17.26 -2.51
CA ASP A 66 8.56 17.45 -3.08
C ASP A 66 9.62 16.87 -2.14
N GLY A 67 10.62 16.23 -2.73
CA GLY A 67 11.69 15.59 -2.01
C GLY A 67 12.58 14.73 -2.91
N ASN A 68 13.40 13.92 -2.31
CA ASN A 68 14.20 12.92 -3.01
C ASN A 68 14.00 11.56 -2.29
N PRO A 69 13.11 10.71 -2.82
CA PRO A 69 12.25 10.88 -4.01
C PRO A 69 11.07 11.85 -3.81
N ILE A 70 10.48 12.32 -4.90
CA ILE A 70 9.14 12.93 -4.91
C ILE A 70 8.11 11.85 -4.53
N ILE A 71 7.16 12.17 -3.65
CA ILE A 71 6.12 11.22 -3.25
C ILE A 71 4.75 11.73 -3.69
N SER A 72 4.05 10.96 -4.52
CA SER A 72 2.72 11.30 -5.00
C SER A 72 1.66 10.38 -4.38
N LEU A 73 0.84 10.94 -3.49
CA LEU A 73 -0.28 10.27 -2.86
C LEU A 73 -1.48 10.29 -3.80
N MET A 74 -2.01 9.13 -4.16
CA MET A 74 -3.11 8.96 -5.09
C MET A 74 -4.37 8.52 -4.34
N TYR A 75 -5.44 9.30 -4.38
CA TYR A 75 -6.71 9.00 -3.70
C TYR A 75 -7.55 8.05 -4.53
N ILE A 76 -7.32 6.77 -4.38
CA ILE A 76 -7.91 5.70 -5.16
C ILE A 76 -8.84 4.78 -4.37
N CYS A 77 -8.81 4.86 -3.02
CA CYS A 77 -9.57 3.95 -2.17
C CYS A 77 -10.57 4.68 -1.28
N GLY A 78 -11.67 3.97 -0.97
CA GLY A 78 -12.65 4.37 0.04
C GLY A 78 -12.27 3.93 1.45
N TYR A 79 -13.27 3.63 2.26
CA TYR A 79 -13.07 3.20 3.63
C TYR A 79 -12.61 1.74 3.70
N PRO A 80 -11.52 1.42 4.40
CA PRO A 80 -10.86 0.10 4.33
C PRO A 80 -11.67 -1.08 4.90
N HIS A 81 -12.82 -0.85 5.53
CA HIS A 81 -13.71 -1.89 6.04
C HIS A 81 -15.06 -1.96 5.32
N SER A 82 -15.25 -1.15 4.28
CA SER A 82 -16.43 -1.22 3.44
C SER A 82 -16.31 -2.36 2.44
N LYS A 83 -17.29 -3.26 2.41
CA LYS A 83 -17.31 -4.36 1.42
C LYS A 83 -17.59 -3.88 -0.01
N ARG A 84 -17.96 -2.61 -0.22
CA ARG A 84 -18.45 -2.11 -1.50
C ARG A 84 -17.59 -1.04 -2.16
N ASP A 85 -16.77 -0.29 -1.41
CA ASP A 85 -16.10 0.91 -1.94
C ASP A 85 -14.59 0.91 -1.64
N TYR A 86 -13.95 -0.21 -1.89
CA TYR A 86 -12.54 -0.28 -1.62
C TYR A 86 -11.75 0.47 -2.68
N LEU A 87 -11.55 -0.12 -3.85
CA LEU A 87 -10.80 0.47 -4.95
C LEU A 87 -11.76 1.09 -5.96
N ASN A 88 -11.54 2.35 -6.26
CA ASN A 88 -12.16 3.02 -7.40
C ASN A 88 -11.23 2.94 -8.61
N TYR A 89 -11.56 2.10 -9.58
CA TYR A 89 -10.73 1.87 -10.77
C TYR A 89 -10.62 3.10 -11.67
N GLU A 90 -11.69 3.89 -11.79
CA GLU A 90 -11.67 5.15 -12.56
C GLU A 90 -10.72 6.16 -11.90
N ALA A 91 -10.74 6.22 -10.57
CA ALA A 91 -9.81 7.06 -9.81
C ALA A 91 -8.35 6.57 -9.96
N LEU A 92 -8.12 5.26 -9.99
CA LEU A 92 -6.80 4.68 -10.24
C LEU A 92 -6.29 5.09 -11.62
N GLU A 93 -7.10 4.89 -12.66
CA GLU A 93 -6.78 5.23 -14.05
C GLU A 93 -6.48 6.72 -14.19
N HIS A 94 -7.32 7.59 -13.62
CA HIS A 94 -7.15 9.04 -13.68
C HIS A 94 -5.87 9.50 -12.95
N CYS A 95 -5.60 8.98 -11.75
CA CYS A 95 -4.36 9.27 -11.02
C CYS A 95 -3.12 8.86 -11.81
N LEU A 96 -3.13 7.68 -12.40
CA LEU A 96 -2.00 7.17 -13.18
C LEU A 96 -1.81 7.97 -14.48
N SER A 97 -2.89 8.31 -15.19
CA SER A 97 -2.82 9.14 -16.39
C SER A 97 -2.23 10.51 -16.11
N THR A 98 -2.67 11.17 -15.04
CA THR A 98 -2.09 12.46 -14.63
C THR A 98 -0.64 12.32 -14.16
N ALA A 99 -0.27 11.23 -13.47
CA ALA A 99 1.11 10.95 -13.09
C ALA A 99 2.00 10.69 -14.33
N ASN A 100 1.47 9.97 -15.34
CA ASN A 100 2.17 9.71 -16.57
C ASN A 100 2.54 10.99 -17.33
N ALA A 101 1.62 11.96 -17.37
CA ALA A 101 1.88 13.25 -17.99
C ALA A 101 2.89 14.10 -17.20
N GLU A 102 2.74 14.15 -15.87
CA GLU A 102 3.58 14.99 -15.01
C GLU A 102 5.01 14.48 -14.87
N PHE A 103 5.17 13.14 -14.75
CA PHE A 103 6.47 12.52 -14.49
C PHE A 103 7.09 11.83 -15.71
N LYS A 104 6.70 12.24 -16.90
CA LYS A 104 7.20 11.69 -18.15
C LYS A 104 8.72 11.57 -18.18
N GLY A 105 9.22 10.38 -18.51
CA GLY A 105 10.64 10.06 -18.61
C GLY A 105 11.37 9.85 -17.29
N LYS A 106 10.71 10.07 -16.13
CA LYS A 106 11.31 9.82 -14.81
C LYS A 106 11.31 8.33 -14.46
N ASN A 107 12.23 7.95 -13.57
CA ASN A 107 12.25 6.64 -12.94
C ASN A 107 11.22 6.63 -11.80
N VAL A 108 10.13 5.91 -12.00
CA VAL A 108 8.99 5.89 -11.09
C VAL A 108 8.83 4.50 -10.50
N ALA A 109 8.54 4.42 -9.21
CA ALA A 109 8.19 3.14 -8.60
C ALA A 109 6.84 3.21 -7.89
N THR A 110 6.19 2.07 -7.82
CA THR A 110 4.96 1.86 -7.08
C THR A 110 4.85 0.41 -6.60
N THR A 111 3.98 0.17 -5.64
CA THR A 111 3.48 -1.19 -5.36
C THR A 111 2.36 -1.52 -6.33
N LEU A 112 1.90 -2.78 -6.36
CA LEU A 112 0.68 -3.12 -7.10
C LEU A 112 -0.53 -2.48 -6.41
N LEU A 113 -0.89 -1.30 -6.91
CA LEU A 113 -1.85 -0.37 -6.31
C LEU A 113 -3.23 -0.98 -6.11
N GLY A 114 -3.81 -0.72 -4.95
CA GLY A 114 -5.21 -1.06 -4.65
C GLY A 114 -5.52 -2.55 -4.49
N THR A 115 -4.55 -3.44 -4.60
CA THR A 115 -4.78 -4.91 -4.54
C THR A 115 -4.64 -5.51 -3.16
N SER A 116 -4.14 -4.75 -2.20
CA SER A 116 -4.03 -5.20 -0.82
C SER A 116 -5.42 -5.26 -0.16
N LEU A 117 -5.65 -6.27 0.70
CA LEU A 117 -6.90 -6.39 1.48
C LEU A 117 -7.23 -5.16 2.32
N PHE A 118 -6.21 -4.36 2.68
CA PHE A 118 -6.38 -3.15 3.48
C PHE A 118 -6.32 -1.86 2.64
N ASP A 119 -5.92 -1.96 1.36
CA ASP A 119 -5.68 -0.82 0.49
C ASP A 119 -6.54 -0.84 -0.79
N GLY A 120 -7.66 -1.54 -0.77
CA GLY A 120 -8.55 -1.52 -1.92
C GLY A 120 -9.18 -2.85 -2.29
N ASN A 121 -8.53 -3.98 -1.98
CA ASN A 121 -9.01 -5.32 -2.31
C ASN A 121 -9.43 -5.49 -3.78
N GLY A 122 -8.78 -4.73 -4.66
CA GLY A 122 -9.04 -4.75 -6.09
C GLY A 122 -8.54 -6.02 -6.76
N ASP A 123 -9.10 -6.28 -7.94
CA ASP A 123 -8.65 -7.34 -8.82
C ASP A 123 -7.24 -7.05 -9.33
N ARG A 124 -6.36 -8.03 -9.17
CA ARG A 124 -4.93 -7.88 -9.44
C ARG A 124 -4.62 -7.72 -10.93
N GLU A 125 -5.27 -8.51 -11.76
CA GLU A 125 -5.06 -8.51 -13.21
C GLU A 125 -5.56 -7.19 -13.79
N LYS A 126 -6.76 -6.78 -13.39
CA LYS A 126 -7.34 -5.50 -13.79
C LYS A 126 -6.50 -4.30 -13.35
N CYS A 127 -5.95 -4.31 -12.13
CA CYS A 127 -5.06 -3.23 -11.68
C CYS A 127 -3.79 -3.19 -12.52
N MET A 128 -3.21 -4.34 -12.86
CA MET A 128 -2.02 -4.42 -13.70
C MET A 128 -2.28 -3.90 -15.11
N GLU A 129 -3.42 -4.30 -15.73
CA GLU A 129 -3.84 -3.81 -17.04
C GLU A 129 -3.99 -2.27 -17.06
N ILE A 130 -4.63 -1.70 -16.03
CA ILE A 130 -4.76 -0.25 -15.90
C ILE A 130 -3.38 0.42 -15.78
N ILE A 131 -2.50 -0.12 -14.94
CA ILE A 131 -1.14 0.42 -14.78
C ILE A 131 -0.41 0.39 -16.13
N GLU A 132 -0.41 -0.74 -16.83
CA GLU A 132 0.29 -0.89 -18.11
C GLU A 132 -0.25 0.03 -19.20
N SER A 133 -1.57 0.16 -19.27
CA SER A 133 -2.21 0.98 -20.31
C SER A 133 -2.00 2.48 -20.12
N THR A 134 -1.92 2.95 -18.87
CA THR A 134 -1.91 4.39 -18.54
C THR A 134 -0.53 4.98 -18.31
N THR A 135 0.53 4.17 -18.09
CA THR A 135 1.85 4.68 -17.67
C THR A 135 2.95 4.49 -18.71
N LYS A 136 2.60 4.61 -20.00
CA LYS A 136 3.51 4.29 -21.12
C LYS A 136 4.73 5.21 -21.24
N ASP A 137 4.63 6.45 -20.75
CA ASP A 137 5.69 7.45 -20.83
C ASP A 137 6.61 7.45 -19.59
N LEU A 138 6.33 6.59 -18.60
CA LEU A 138 7.14 6.45 -17.39
C LEU A 138 8.15 5.31 -17.52
N ASN A 139 9.34 5.47 -16.93
CA ASN A 139 10.22 4.35 -16.62
C ASN A 139 9.71 3.67 -15.34
N LEU A 140 8.56 2.99 -15.44
CA LEU A 140 7.84 2.47 -14.28
C LEU A 140 8.38 1.11 -13.83
N THR A 141 8.61 0.99 -12.51
CA THR A 141 8.84 -0.27 -11.81
C THR A 141 7.72 -0.54 -10.83
N VAL A 142 7.05 -1.67 -10.97
CA VAL A 142 6.00 -2.14 -10.05
C VAL A 142 6.56 -3.20 -9.12
N TYR A 143 6.49 -2.95 -7.83
CA TYR A 143 6.87 -3.91 -6.79
C TYR A 143 5.66 -4.77 -6.44
N ASP A 144 5.75 -6.00 -6.87
CA ASP A 144 4.75 -7.02 -6.65
C ASP A 144 5.15 -7.88 -5.46
N PHE A 145 4.71 -7.43 -4.30
CA PHE A 145 4.99 -8.11 -3.05
C PHE A 145 3.85 -9.08 -2.70
N PRO A 146 4.09 -10.40 -2.65
CA PRO A 146 3.06 -11.37 -2.34
C PRO A 146 2.65 -11.30 -0.87
N GLN A 147 1.84 -10.32 -0.53
CA GLN A 147 1.27 -10.19 0.81
C GLN A 147 0.35 -11.37 1.17
N TYR A 148 -0.09 -12.14 0.17
CA TYR A 148 -1.10 -13.18 0.35
C TYR A 148 -0.59 -14.37 1.19
N ASN A 149 0.62 -14.85 0.98
CA ASN A 149 1.16 -15.98 1.73
C ASN A 149 1.50 -15.59 3.17
N ARG A 150 2.08 -14.40 3.37
CA ARG A 150 2.36 -13.88 4.72
C ARG A 150 1.09 -13.62 5.53
N ARG A 151 0.01 -13.20 4.88
CA ARG A 151 -1.27 -13.01 5.56
C ARG A 151 -1.88 -14.30 6.02
N LYS A 152 -1.79 -15.39 5.24
CA LYS A 152 -2.19 -16.72 5.71
C LYS A 152 -1.39 -17.12 6.95
N GLU A 153 -0.09 -16.89 6.97
CA GLU A 153 0.76 -17.18 8.12
C GLU A 153 0.43 -16.29 9.33
N ILE A 154 0.27 -14.99 9.13
CA ILE A 154 -0.14 -14.06 10.19
C ILE A 154 -1.54 -14.38 10.68
N ALA A 155 -2.49 -14.64 9.79
CA ALA A 155 -3.86 -15.02 10.14
C ALA A 155 -3.89 -16.35 10.90
N MET A 156 -3.05 -17.31 10.51
CA MET A 156 -2.91 -18.58 11.22
C MET A 156 -2.33 -18.40 12.63
N VAL A 157 -1.32 -17.54 12.79
CA VAL A 157 -0.75 -17.22 14.12
C VAL A 157 -1.79 -16.49 14.98
N CYS A 158 -2.54 -15.55 14.41
CA CYS A 158 -3.62 -14.84 15.11
C CYS A 158 -4.79 -15.77 15.46
N SER A 159 -5.16 -16.67 14.58
CA SER A 159 -6.22 -17.68 14.82
C SER A 159 -5.84 -18.61 15.97
N LYS A 160 -4.62 -19.17 15.96
CA LYS A 160 -4.11 -20.00 17.06
C LYS A 160 -4.06 -19.25 18.38
N TRP A 161 -3.67 -18.00 18.37
CA TRP A 161 -3.64 -17.16 19.55
C TRP A 161 -5.04 -16.97 20.14
N ASN A 162 -6.05 -16.71 19.30
CA ASN A 162 -7.44 -16.60 19.71
C ASN A 162 -8.00 -17.95 20.22
N GLU A 163 -7.64 -19.06 19.55
CA GLU A 163 -8.05 -20.40 19.94
C GLU A 163 -7.53 -20.77 21.35
N TYR A 164 -6.27 -20.46 21.63
CA TYR A 164 -5.70 -20.68 22.97
C TYR A 164 -6.36 -19.82 24.05
N ALA A 165 -6.73 -18.58 23.72
CA ALA A 165 -7.47 -17.70 24.63
C ALA A 165 -8.87 -18.27 24.93
N GLN A 166 -9.60 -18.73 23.91
CA GLN A 166 -10.94 -19.30 24.06
C GLN A 166 -10.94 -20.62 24.84
N ARG A 167 -9.89 -21.42 24.69
CA ARG A 167 -9.74 -22.71 25.43
C ARG A 167 -9.19 -22.54 26.85
N GLY A 168 -8.88 -21.32 27.27
CA GLY A 168 -8.27 -21.08 28.59
C GLY A 168 -6.82 -21.58 28.71
N GLU A 169 -6.17 -21.89 27.61
CA GLU A 169 -4.79 -22.39 27.58
C GLU A 169 -3.79 -21.24 27.76
N TRP A 170 -3.86 -20.54 28.88
CA TRP A 170 -3.14 -19.29 29.15
C TRP A 170 -1.62 -19.39 29.07
N ARG A 171 -1.02 -20.57 29.31
CA ARG A 171 0.43 -20.76 29.13
C ARG A 171 0.79 -20.64 27.64
N LYS A 172 0.11 -21.39 26.78
CA LYS A 172 0.35 -21.37 25.33
C LYS A 172 0.02 -20.01 24.73
N TRP A 173 -1.06 -19.38 25.24
CA TRP A 173 -1.43 -18.02 24.86
C TRP A 173 -0.34 -17.00 25.18
N LYS A 174 0.22 -17.02 26.40
CA LYS A 174 1.31 -16.11 26.82
C LYS A 174 2.59 -16.35 26.01
N GLU A 175 2.93 -17.61 25.75
CA GLU A 175 4.10 -17.97 24.97
C GLU A 175 3.96 -17.50 23.52
N LEU A 176 2.82 -17.76 22.90
CA LEU A 176 2.53 -17.32 21.54
C LEU A 176 2.45 -15.79 21.46
N LYS A 177 1.88 -15.11 22.46
CA LYS A 177 1.88 -13.63 22.55
C LYS A 177 3.30 -13.07 22.61
N LYS A 178 4.16 -13.64 23.46
CA LYS A 178 5.57 -13.24 23.57
C LYS A 178 6.33 -13.38 22.24
N ASN A 179 5.98 -14.39 21.45
CA ASN A 179 6.65 -14.70 20.19
C ASN A 179 5.93 -14.11 18.97
N LYS A 180 4.63 -13.75 19.11
CA LYS A 180 3.81 -13.22 18.03
C LYS A 180 4.45 -12.04 17.31
N ASP A 181 4.88 -11.04 18.06
CA ASP A 181 5.48 -9.84 17.50
C ASP A 181 6.84 -10.14 16.83
N LYS A 182 7.62 -11.09 17.39
CA LYS A 182 8.85 -11.59 16.78
C LYS A 182 8.59 -12.39 15.50
N ILE A 183 7.52 -13.22 15.50
CA ILE A 183 7.13 -14.01 14.32
C ILE A 183 6.62 -13.07 13.24
N ILE A 184 5.75 -12.13 13.60
CA ILE A 184 5.24 -11.12 12.68
C ILE A 184 6.39 -10.25 12.16
N ALA A 185 7.28 -9.77 13.02
CA ALA A 185 8.46 -9.02 12.61
C ALA A 185 9.36 -9.81 11.66
N LYS A 186 9.63 -11.09 11.95
CA LYS A 186 10.37 -11.96 11.04
C LYS A 186 9.69 -12.14 9.68
N LEU A 187 8.36 -12.23 9.66
CA LEU A 187 7.58 -12.33 8.42
C LEU A 187 7.60 -11.01 7.62
N TYR A 188 7.77 -9.87 8.30
CA TYR A 188 7.92 -8.57 7.65
C TYR A 188 9.37 -8.20 7.31
N LEU A 189 10.35 -8.76 8.04
CA LEU A 189 11.77 -8.38 7.91
C LEU A 189 12.61 -9.41 7.13
N LYS A 190 12.02 -10.56 6.75
CA LYS A 190 12.71 -11.47 5.84
C LYS A 190 12.62 -10.91 4.42
N HIS A 191 13.59 -10.05 4.14
CA HIS A 191 14.26 -9.83 2.84
C HIS A 191 15.15 -8.59 2.92
#